data_00613993498bfd914a6d535fece71213
#
_entry.id   00613993498bfd914a6d535fece71213
#
_cell.length_a   1.000
_cell.length_b   1.000
_cell.length_c   1.000
_cell.angle_alpha   90.00
_cell.angle_beta   90.00
_cell.angle_gamma   90.00
#
_symmetry.space_group_name_H-M   'P 1'
#
loop_
_entity.id
_entity.type
_entity.pdbx_description
1 polymer ?
#
loop_
_entity_poly.entity_id
_entity_poly.type
_entity_poly.pdbx_seq_one_letter_code
_entity_poly.pdbx_strand_id
1 'polypeptide(L)'
;MSKEEEGENQDEVYERIKQSRFKQQNLPAWRPVPTIGSTTVIFMTIGVIFIALGIIILVNANKINEEKTRYDDKCDEKGNCTVNFTLKKKLKKDIMVYYEIDNFYQNHRRYVKSRNDDQLKGKEVNKKTLEKDCDPVVTNDDMKKIKNIVDGKNLTLKEVAVPCGLIAQSFCNDTYTLSLNNGTKIIINESNIAWSADKSKKFKNSKDKSKQWIDMENEHFIVWMRPAALPNFRKLWGRIKQDLDEGNYILNVISENCNVSSFDGKKFFILSEVNKFGGNNKFLGICYIIVGGVSIILSIVFIIGFKMHQKKEKEV
;
A
#
# COMPACT_ATOMS: atom_id res chain seq x y z
N MET A 1 6.50 -56.15 -48.31
CA MET A 1 5.67 -54.95 -48.14
C MET A 1 5.88 -54.33 -46.79
N SER A 2 7.06 -53.89 -46.39
CA SER A 2 7.15 -53.20 -45.07
C SER A 2 8.36 -52.26 -44.93
N LYS A 3 9.33 -52.21 -45.81
CA LYS A 3 10.47 -51.27 -45.73
C LYS A 3 10.27 -50.03 -46.63
N GLU A 4 9.56 -50.13 -47.73
CA GLU A 4 9.33 -48.99 -48.62
C GLU A 4 8.23 -48.07 -48.09
N GLU A 5 7.18 -48.60 -47.43
CA GLU A 5 6.14 -47.79 -46.78
C GLU A 5 6.65 -47.02 -45.52
N GLU A 6 7.62 -47.60 -44.77
CA GLU A 6 8.24 -46.88 -43.65
C GLU A 6 9.18 -45.76 -44.12
N GLY A 7 9.85 -45.94 -45.26
CA GLY A 7 10.75 -44.94 -45.86
C GLY A 7 9.96 -43.74 -46.41
N GLU A 8 8.84 -43.99 -47.11
CA GLU A 8 7.98 -42.96 -47.69
C GLU A 8 7.31 -42.11 -46.57
N ASN A 9 6.94 -42.73 -45.47
CA ASN A 9 6.32 -42.02 -44.32
C ASN A 9 7.37 -41.17 -43.53
N GLN A 10 8.63 -41.61 -43.49
CA GLN A 10 9.67 -40.83 -42.83
C GLN A 10 10.10 -39.60 -43.64
N ASP A 11 10.19 -39.73 -44.98
CA ASP A 11 10.50 -38.59 -45.84
C ASP A 11 9.38 -37.53 -45.85
N GLU A 12 8.13 -37.94 -45.89
CA GLU A 12 6.99 -37.01 -45.76
C GLU A 12 7.00 -36.28 -44.40
N VAL A 13 7.29 -36.99 -43.31
CA VAL A 13 7.38 -36.39 -41.97
C VAL A 13 8.56 -35.44 -41.90
N TYR A 14 9.69 -35.77 -42.48
CA TYR A 14 10.88 -34.94 -42.55
C TYR A 14 10.61 -33.64 -43.33
N GLU A 15 9.97 -33.71 -44.50
CA GLU A 15 9.60 -32.53 -45.29
C GLU A 15 8.58 -31.64 -44.58
N ARG A 16 7.57 -32.23 -43.87
CA ARG A 16 6.63 -31.46 -43.04
C ARG A 16 7.35 -30.73 -41.89
N ILE A 17 8.35 -31.37 -41.28
CA ILE A 17 9.13 -30.72 -40.22
C ILE A 17 9.95 -29.58 -40.82
N LYS A 18 10.55 -29.77 -41.97
CA LYS A 18 11.37 -28.77 -42.66
C LYS A 18 10.56 -27.58 -43.16
N GLN A 19 9.31 -27.79 -43.55
CA GLN A 19 8.41 -26.74 -43.99
C GLN A 19 7.73 -25.99 -42.83
N SER A 20 7.72 -26.57 -41.61
CA SER A 20 7.09 -25.95 -40.45
C SER A 20 7.96 -24.86 -39.88
N ARG A 21 7.58 -23.59 -40.04
CA ARG A 21 8.25 -22.43 -39.47
C ARG A 21 8.41 -22.50 -37.94
N PHE A 22 7.43 -23.11 -37.27
CA PHE A 22 7.45 -23.31 -35.84
C PHE A 22 8.52 -24.32 -35.40
N LYS A 23 8.54 -25.49 -36.07
CA LYS A 23 9.52 -26.55 -35.76
C LYS A 23 10.93 -26.14 -36.14
N GLN A 24 11.09 -25.31 -37.19
CA GLN A 24 12.36 -24.72 -37.59
C GLN A 24 12.75 -23.46 -36.80
N GLN A 25 11.94 -23.06 -35.80
CA GLN A 25 12.14 -21.86 -35.00
C GLN A 25 12.28 -20.57 -35.85
N ASN A 26 11.71 -20.56 -37.04
CA ASN A 26 11.77 -19.45 -37.98
C ASN A 26 10.40 -18.78 -38.12
N LEU A 27 9.79 -18.41 -36.99
CA LEU A 27 8.54 -17.67 -36.98
C LEU A 27 8.76 -16.24 -37.46
N PRO A 28 7.85 -15.68 -38.27
CA PRO A 28 7.91 -14.29 -38.64
C PRO A 28 7.75 -13.44 -37.37
N ALA A 29 8.78 -12.70 -37.02
CA ALA A 29 8.75 -11.78 -35.90
C ALA A 29 8.87 -10.35 -36.39
N TRP A 30 8.09 -9.45 -35.80
CA TRP A 30 8.29 -8.03 -36.01
C TRP A 30 9.61 -7.62 -35.33
N ARG A 31 10.59 -7.23 -36.16
CA ARG A 31 11.91 -6.79 -35.69
C ARG A 31 12.12 -5.33 -36.10
N PRO A 32 11.61 -4.37 -35.33
CA PRO A 32 11.86 -2.97 -35.64
C PRO A 32 13.36 -2.65 -35.49
N VAL A 33 13.95 -2.14 -36.53
CA VAL A 33 15.30 -1.59 -36.47
C VAL A 33 15.17 -0.13 -36.09
N PRO A 34 15.57 0.28 -34.87
CA PRO A 34 15.50 1.68 -34.48
C PRO A 34 16.48 2.52 -35.31
N THR A 35 15.96 3.44 -36.07
CA THR A 35 16.77 4.48 -36.74
C THR A 35 16.96 5.66 -35.80
N ILE A 36 18.03 6.43 -35.96
CA ILE A 36 18.30 7.61 -35.13
C ILE A 36 17.10 8.58 -35.18
N GLY A 37 16.52 8.76 -36.36
CA GLY A 37 15.35 9.64 -36.53
C GLY A 37 14.11 9.11 -35.75
N SER A 38 13.77 7.83 -35.89
CA SER A 38 12.61 7.25 -35.17
C SER A 38 12.85 7.26 -33.66
N THR A 39 14.04 6.95 -33.20
CA THR A 39 14.42 6.98 -31.79
C THR A 39 14.28 8.38 -31.21
N THR A 40 14.79 9.39 -31.91
CA THR A 40 14.67 10.80 -31.50
C THR A 40 13.21 11.22 -31.35
N VAL A 41 12.36 10.89 -32.33
CA VAL A 41 10.93 11.24 -32.27
C VAL A 41 10.24 10.55 -31.10
N ILE A 42 10.53 9.27 -30.86
CA ILE A 42 9.95 8.51 -29.75
C ILE A 42 10.35 9.15 -28.40
N PHE A 43 11.64 9.40 -28.16
CA PHE A 43 12.11 10.02 -26.92
C PHE A 43 11.55 11.43 -26.71
N MET A 44 11.47 12.23 -27.76
CA MET A 44 10.88 13.57 -27.69
C MET A 44 9.40 13.50 -27.33
N THR A 45 8.63 12.63 -27.98
CA THR A 45 7.21 12.46 -27.72
C THR A 45 6.94 11.97 -26.31
N ILE A 46 7.67 10.95 -25.85
CA ILE A 46 7.57 10.45 -24.47
C ILE A 46 7.93 11.55 -23.48
N GLY A 47 9.00 12.28 -23.73
CA GLY A 47 9.44 13.37 -22.86
C GLY A 47 8.39 14.44 -22.68
N VAL A 48 7.77 14.90 -23.76
CA VAL A 48 6.69 15.92 -23.72
C VAL A 48 5.47 15.39 -22.96
N ILE A 49 5.02 14.16 -23.26
CA ILE A 49 3.87 13.54 -22.59
C ILE A 49 4.12 13.41 -21.09
N PHE A 50 5.29 12.94 -20.71
CA PHE A 50 5.61 12.71 -19.28
C PHE A 50 5.73 14.03 -18.51
N ILE A 51 6.32 15.07 -19.09
CA ILE A 51 6.36 16.40 -18.46
C ILE A 51 4.94 16.94 -18.28
N ALA A 52 4.10 16.86 -19.30
CA ALA A 52 2.72 17.34 -19.23
C ALA A 52 1.93 16.60 -18.13
N LEU A 53 2.00 15.27 -18.07
CA LEU A 53 1.37 14.46 -17.03
C LEU A 53 1.94 14.80 -15.64
N GLY A 54 3.25 14.96 -15.52
CA GLY A 54 3.89 15.32 -14.27
C GLY A 54 3.41 16.67 -13.74
N ILE A 55 3.31 17.67 -14.59
CA ILE A 55 2.77 19.01 -14.24
C ILE A 55 1.31 18.90 -13.79
N ILE A 56 0.46 18.16 -14.53
CA ILE A 56 -0.95 17.95 -14.15
C ILE A 56 -1.05 17.33 -12.77
N ILE A 57 -0.28 16.28 -12.49
CA ILE A 57 -0.28 15.61 -11.20
C ILE A 57 0.17 16.55 -10.08
N LEU A 58 1.26 17.30 -10.27
CA LEU A 58 1.77 18.24 -9.26
C LEU A 58 0.79 19.38 -8.96
N VAL A 59 0.18 19.97 -10.00
CA VAL A 59 -0.81 21.03 -9.81
C VAL A 59 -2.01 20.52 -9.02
N ASN A 60 -2.50 19.31 -9.33
CA ASN A 60 -3.60 18.71 -8.58
C ASN A 60 -3.22 18.32 -7.16
N ALA A 61 -2.00 17.79 -6.92
CA ALA A 61 -1.52 17.47 -5.59
C ALA A 61 -1.36 18.73 -4.72
N ASN A 62 -0.90 19.85 -5.27
CA ASN A 62 -0.76 21.12 -4.56
C ASN A 62 -2.09 21.78 -4.15
N LYS A 63 -3.20 21.39 -4.79
CA LYS A 63 -4.55 21.91 -4.44
C LYS A 63 -5.17 21.18 -3.24
N ILE A 64 -4.58 20.07 -2.79
CA ILE A 64 -5.09 19.28 -1.67
C ILE A 64 -4.68 19.97 -0.38
N ASN A 65 -5.68 20.34 0.42
CA ASN A 65 -5.47 20.83 1.77
C ASN A 65 -5.35 19.63 2.72
N GLU A 66 -4.35 19.71 3.59
CA GLU A 66 -4.06 18.69 4.59
C GLU A 66 -3.67 19.36 5.90
N GLU A 67 -4.22 18.88 7.01
CA GLU A 67 -3.81 19.28 8.36
C GLU A 67 -3.26 18.06 9.09
N LYS A 68 -2.06 18.20 9.65
CA LYS A 68 -1.35 17.14 10.37
C LYS A 68 -1.03 17.59 11.77
N THR A 69 -1.52 16.86 12.77
CA THR A 69 -1.39 17.21 14.19
C THR A 69 -0.77 16.05 14.96
N ARG A 70 0.30 16.29 15.68
CA ARG A 70 0.93 15.32 16.59
C ARG A 70 0.11 15.20 17.87
N TYR A 71 -0.07 13.97 18.40
CA TYR A 71 -0.85 13.73 19.61
C TYR A 71 -0.16 12.86 20.68
N ASP A 72 0.84 12.05 20.30
CA ASP A 72 1.53 11.14 21.24
C ASP A 72 2.23 11.85 22.40
N ASP A 73 2.65 13.09 22.21
CA ASP A 73 3.28 13.95 23.25
C ASP A 73 2.28 14.66 24.17
N LYS A 74 0.98 14.47 23.94
CA LYS A 74 -0.12 15.09 24.71
C LYS A 74 -0.97 14.07 25.46
N CYS A 75 -0.51 12.86 25.58
CA CYS A 75 -1.22 11.78 26.25
C CYS A 75 -0.87 11.72 27.73
N ASP A 76 -1.89 11.41 28.55
CA ASP A 76 -1.71 11.10 29.97
C ASP A 76 -1.19 9.64 30.14
N GLU A 77 -0.91 9.26 31.38
CA GLU A 77 -0.45 7.91 31.73
C GLU A 77 -1.47 6.81 31.40
N LYS A 78 -2.74 7.18 31.27
CA LYS A 78 -3.84 6.26 30.92
C LYS A 78 -4.07 6.16 29.40
N GLY A 79 -3.29 6.89 28.60
CA GLY A 79 -3.41 6.91 27.15
C GLY A 79 -4.51 7.84 26.61
N ASN A 80 -5.07 8.74 27.42
CA ASN A 80 -6.00 9.75 26.93
C ASN A 80 -5.23 10.98 26.46
N CYS A 81 -5.42 11.39 25.23
CA CYS A 81 -4.76 12.54 24.66
C CYS A 81 -5.78 13.59 24.23
N THR A 82 -5.61 14.80 24.64
CA THR A 82 -6.45 15.93 24.19
C THR A 82 -5.57 16.96 23.50
N VAL A 83 -5.83 17.23 22.25
CA VAL A 83 -5.05 18.14 21.41
C VAL A 83 -5.94 19.20 20.79
N ASN A 84 -5.64 20.46 21.08
CA ASN A 84 -6.25 21.60 20.41
C ASN A 84 -5.42 21.96 19.18
N PHE A 85 -6.05 22.08 18.03
CA PHE A 85 -5.40 22.50 16.79
C PHE A 85 -6.28 23.45 15.99
N THR A 86 -5.66 24.24 15.15
CA THR A 86 -6.36 25.21 14.30
C THR A 86 -6.28 24.78 12.85
N LEU A 87 -7.45 24.56 12.26
CA LEU A 87 -7.55 24.32 10.81
C LEU A 87 -7.38 25.67 10.09
N LYS A 88 -6.30 25.80 9.34
CA LYS A 88 -5.91 27.04 8.65
C LYS A 88 -6.68 27.31 7.36
N LYS A 89 -7.28 26.30 6.78
CA LYS A 89 -8.04 26.36 5.52
C LYS A 89 -9.23 25.45 5.61
N LYS A 90 -10.36 25.89 5.03
CA LYS A 90 -11.52 25.03 4.88
C LYS A 90 -11.19 23.76 4.14
N LEU A 91 -11.61 22.62 4.70
CA LEU A 91 -11.57 21.31 4.03
C LEU A 91 -12.96 20.98 3.50
N LYS A 92 -13.02 20.60 2.22
CA LYS A 92 -14.27 20.22 1.56
C LYS A 92 -14.62 18.76 1.90
N LYS A 93 -15.92 18.45 1.92
CA LYS A 93 -16.48 17.11 2.18
C LYS A 93 -15.71 16.00 1.45
N ASP A 94 -15.86 14.77 1.98
CA ASP A 94 -15.07 13.58 1.65
C ASP A 94 -13.62 13.66 2.17
N ILE A 95 -13.47 14.26 3.37
CA ILE A 95 -12.19 14.36 4.06
C ILE A 95 -11.80 12.98 4.59
N MET A 96 -10.61 12.52 4.23
CA MET A 96 -10.03 11.29 4.76
C MET A 96 -9.36 11.56 6.09
N VAL A 97 -9.65 10.72 7.06
CA VAL A 97 -9.02 10.71 8.37
C VAL A 97 -7.98 9.60 8.40
N TYR A 98 -6.71 9.96 8.58
CA TYR A 98 -5.61 9.02 8.72
C TYR A 98 -4.95 9.17 10.08
N TYR A 99 -4.36 8.10 10.56
CA TYR A 99 -3.26 8.20 11.51
C TYR A 99 -1.94 7.86 10.82
N GLU A 100 -0.89 8.53 11.21
CA GLU A 100 0.46 8.29 10.72
C GLU A 100 1.34 7.86 11.89
N ILE A 101 2.10 6.80 11.68
CA ILE A 101 3.13 6.35 12.61
C ILE A 101 4.48 6.53 11.93
N ASP A 102 5.38 7.18 12.66
CA ASP A 102 6.75 7.41 12.24
C ASP A 102 7.69 6.40 12.91
N ASN A 103 8.79 6.08 12.21
CA ASN A 103 9.86 5.20 12.71
C ASN A 103 9.43 3.77 13.05
N PHE A 104 8.36 3.24 12.42
CA PHE A 104 7.90 1.88 12.63
C PHE A 104 8.06 1.00 11.38
N TYR A 105 8.94 0.02 11.43
CA TYR A 105 9.35 -0.81 10.28
C TYR A 105 8.45 -2.02 10.08
N GLN A 106 7.25 -1.83 9.53
CA GLN A 106 6.35 -2.93 9.18
C GLN A 106 6.88 -3.81 8.05
N ASN A 107 7.84 -3.33 7.26
CA ASN A 107 8.46 -4.05 6.14
C ASN A 107 9.61 -4.98 6.57
N HIS A 108 9.96 -5.04 7.86
CA HIS A 108 11.00 -5.93 8.35
C HIS A 108 10.62 -7.39 8.09
N ARG A 109 11.52 -8.19 7.49
CA ARG A 109 11.24 -9.57 7.05
C ARG A 109 10.58 -10.44 8.11
N ARG A 110 11.07 -10.40 9.36
CA ARG A 110 10.55 -11.19 10.47
C ARG A 110 9.12 -10.75 10.84
N TYR A 111 8.86 -9.46 10.81
CA TYR A 111 7.54 -8.90 11.09
C TYR A 111 6.50 -9.30 10.02
N VAL A 112 6.81 -9.12 8.74
CA VAL A 112 5.90 -9.45 7.63
C VAL A 112 5.56 -10.93 7.59
N LYS A 113 6.51 -11.80 7.95
CA LYS A 113 6.33 -13.26 7.97
C LYS A 113 5.45 -13.74 9.12
N SER A 114 5.43 -13.02 10.25
CA SER A 114 4.80 -13.45 11.49
C SER A 114 3.28 -13.26 11.45
N ARG A 115 2.60 -14.12 10.72
CA ARG A 115 1.13 -14.25 10.62
C ARG A 115 0.76 -15.54 9.89
N ASN A 116 -0.46 -16.03 10.09
CA ASN A 116 -1.00 -17.13 9.31
C ASN A 116 -2.28 -16.69 8.57
N ASP A 117 -2.23 -16.74 7.24
CA ASP A 117 -3.33 -16.26 6.38
C ASP A 117 -4.58 -17.16 6.42
N ASP A 118 -4.44 -18.47 6.73
CA ASP A 118 -5.58 -19.36 6.84
C ASP A 118 -6.31 -19.16 8.17
N GLN A 119 -5.58 -18.88 9.26
CA GLN A 119 -6.19 -18.48 10.52
C GLN A 119 -6.98 -17.17 10.37
N LEU A 120 -6.43 -16.18 9.65
CA LEU A 120 -7.12 -14.92 9.34
C LEU A 120 -8.38 -15.10 8.49
N LYS A 121 -8.48 -16.19 7.70
CA LYS A 121 -9.70 -16.58 6.98
C LYS A 121 -10.70 -17.38 7.85
N GLY A 122 -10.46 -17.49 9.15
CA GLY A 122 -11.32 -18.22 10.08
C GLY A 122 -11.19 -19.73 10.02
N LYS A 123 -10.14 -20.27 9.37
CA LYS A 123 -9.89 -21.71 9.32
C LYS A 123 -9.17 -22.19 10.60
N GLU A 124 -9.44 -23.40 10.99
CA GLU A 124 -8.66 -24.09 12.01
C GLU A 124 -7.32 -24.54 11.40
N VAL A 125 -6.23 -24.22 12.07
CA VAL A 125 -4.87 -24.52 11.62
C VAL A 125 -4.14 -25.29 12.71
N ASN A 126 -3.32 -26.27 12.31
CA ASN A 126 -2.54 -27.09 13.23
C ASN A 126 -1.55 -26.22 14.03
N LYS A 127 -1.44 -26.48 15.32
CA LYS A 127 -0.55 -25.78 16.24
C LYS A 127 0.90 -25.70 15.76
N LYS A 128 1.47 -26.79 15.23
CA LYS A 128 2.84 -26.81 14.68
C LYS A 128 3.03 -25.84 13.51
N THR A 129 2.01 -25.68 12.68
CA THR A 129 2.05 -24.70 11.57
C THR A 129 2.02 -23.29 12.12
N LEU A 130 1.17 -23.01 13.10
CA LEU A 130 1.07 -21.69 13.73
C LEU A 130 2.33 -21.32 14.51
N GLU A 131 2.97 -22.28 15.18
CA GLU A 131 4.27 -22.06 15.83
C GLU A 131 5.35 -21.62 14.84
N LYS A 132 5.33 -22.13 13.60
CA LYS A 132 6.28 -21.75 12.55
C LYS A 132 5.94 -20.41 11.91
N ASP A 133 4.65 -20.19 11.61
CA ASP A 133 4.21 -19.02 10.81
C ASP A 133 4.07 -17.77 11.67
N CYS A 134 3.73 -17.92 12.95
CA CYS A 134 3.50 -16.81 13.86
C CYS A 134 4.71 -16.46 14.74
N ASP A 135 5.81 -17.25 14.67
CA ASP A 135 7.01 -16.93 15.47
C ASP A 135 7.40 -15.43 15.35
N PRO A 136 7.70 -14.79 16.49
CA PRO A 136 7.84 -15.24 17.86
C PRO A 136 6.54 -15.11 18.71
N VAL A 137 5.43 -14.73 18.18
CA VAL A 137 4.19 -14.43 18.92
C VAL A 137 3.13 -15.46 18.59
N VAL A 138 3.08 -16.52 19.35
CA VAL A 138 2.25 -17.69 19.07
C VAL A 138 1.08 -17.84 20.04
N THR A 139 1.33 -17.70 21.35
CA THR A 139 0.35 -17.92 22.40
C THR A 139 -0.36 -16.65 22.84
N ASN A 140 -1.45 -16.82 23.60
CA ASN A 140 -2.13 -15.66 24.21
C ASN A 140 -1.23 -14.92 25.20
N ASP A 141 -0.31 -15.62 25.87
CA ASP A 141 0.69 -15.03 26.74
C ASP A 141 1.67 -14.16 25.96
N ASP A 142 2.20 -14.65 24.83
CA ASP A 142 3.06 -13.84 23.94
C ASP A 142 2.34 -12.61 23.43
N MET A 143 1.05 -12.75 23.10
CA MET A 143 0.19 -11.66 22.64
C MET A 143 -0.10 -10.61 23.72
N LYS A 144 0.05 -10.97 24.99
CA LYS A 144 -0.41 -10.16 26.15
C LYS A 144 -1.91 -9.80 26.05
N LYS A 145 -2.70 -10.66 25.42
CA LYS A 145 -4.15 -10.53 25.27
C LYS A 145 -4.84 -11.58 26.10
N ILE A 146 -5.59 -11.17 27.08
CA ILE A 146 -6.14 -12.06 28.11
C ILE A 146 -7.66 -12.23 28.01
N LYS A 147 -8.34 -11.45 27.17
CA LYS A 147 -9.80 -11.47 27.09
C LYS A 147 -10.28 -11.82 25.69
N ASN A 148 -11.34 -12.64 25.61
CA ASN A 148 -12.00 -12.94 24.35
C ASN A 148 -13.01 -11.84 23.96
N ILE A 149 -13.43 -11.83 22.70
CA ILE A 149 -14.34 -10.82 22.14
C ILE A 149 -15.83 -11.06 22.42
N VAL A 150 -16.20 -12.26 22.91
CA VAL A 150 -17.62 -12.63 23.04
C VAL A 150 -18.20 -12.17 24.36
N ASP A 151 -17.57 -12.57 25.46
CA ASP A 151 -18.06 -12.33 26.82
C ASP A 151 -17.00 -11.70 27.73
N GLY A 152 -15.85 -11.35 27.19
CA GLY A 152 -14.74 -10.74 27.91
C GLY A 152 -14.07 -11.66 28.93
N LYS A 153 -14.36 -12.98 28.90
CA LYS A 153 -13.71 -13.94 29.77
C LYS A 153 -12.24 -14.13 29.40
N ASN A 154 -11.48 -14.56 30.40
CA ASN A 154 -10.05 -14.77 30.20
C ASN A 154 -9.76 -15.92 29.24
N LEU A 155 -8.85 -15.67 28.32
CA LEU A 155 -8.28 -16.69 27.43
C LEU A 155 -7.23 -17.51 28.19
N THR A 156 -7.09 -18.79 27.81
CA THR A 156 -6.03 -19.66 28.35
C THR A 156 -4.69 -19.20 27.79
N LEU A 157 -3.77 -18.75 28.65
CA LEU A 157 -2.49 -18.13 28.25
C LEU A 157 -1.61 -19.04 27.39
N LYS A 158 -1.58 -20.37 27.69
CA LYS A 158 -0.76 -21.36 26.96
C LYS A 158 -1.35 -21.81 25.61
N GLU A 159 -2.59 -21.42 25.30
CA GLU A 159 -3.19 -21.72 24.01
C GLU A 159 -2.70 -20.76 22.94
N VAL A 160 -2.79 -21.22 21.68
CA VAL A 160 -2.42 -20.40 20.52
C VAL A 160 -3.39 -19.24 20.38
N ALA A 161 -2.85 -18.05 20.20
CA ALA A 161 -3.64 -16.85 20.01
C ALA A 161 -4.40 -16.87 18.67
N VAL A 162 -5.59 -16.33 18.65
CA VAL A 162 -6.43 -16.22 17.45
C VAL A 162 -6.87 -14.77 17.26
N PRO A 163 -6.29 -14.07 16.27
CA PRO A 163 -5.14 -14.43 15.43
C PRO A 163 -3.79 -14.31 16.16
N CYS A 164 -2.77 -15.05 15.70
CA CYS A 164 -1.40 -14.99 16.20
C CYS A 164 -0.50 -14.13 15.28
N GLY A 165 0.71 -13.84 15.76
CA GLY A 165 1.78 -13.18 15.02
C GLY A 165 2.01 -11.73 15.38
N LEU A 166 3.23 -11.23 15.05
CA LEU A 166 3.69 -9.87 15.36
C LEU A 166 2.82 -8.78 14.77
N ILE A 167 2.30 -9.00 13.54
CA ILE A 167 1.47 -7.98 12.88
C ILE A 167 0.18 -7.78 13.67
N ALA A 168 -0.45 -8.87 14.11
CA ALA A 168 -1.66 -8.81 14.90
C ALA A 168 -1.40 -8.24 16.31
N GLN A 169 -0.31 -8.66 16.97
CA GLN A 169 0.06 -8.18 18.29
C GLN A 169 0.23 -6.66 18.35
N SER A 170 0.88 -6.11 17.34
CA SER A 170 1.19 -4.67 17.27
C SER A 170 0.04 -3.81 16.78
N PHE A 171 -1.18 -4.36 16.65
CA PHE A 171 -2.33 -3.59 16.20
C PHE A 171 -2.54 -2.33 17.05
N CYS A 172 -2.44 -1.20 16.35
CA CYS A 172 -2.66 0.12 16.92
C CYS A 172 -4.16 0.42 16.88
N ASN A 173 -4.83 0.35 18.02
CA ASN A 173 -6.27 0.51 18.16
C ASN A 173 -6.67 1.88 18.70
N ASP A 174 -5.90 2.92 18.44
CA ASP A 174 -6.25 4.28 18.84
C ASP A 174 -7.61 4.69 18.29
N THR A 175 -8.43 5.32 19.12
CA THR A 175 -9.73 5.85 18.74
C THR A 175 -9.72 7.37 18.75
N TYR A 176 -10.40 7.99 17.80
CA TYR A 176 -10.37 9.43 17.60
C TYR A 176 -11.77 10.03 17.68
N THR A 177 -11.93 11.10 18.44
CA THR A 177 -13.13 11.91 18.48
C THR A 177 -12.76 13.35 18.18
N LEU A 178 -13.39 13.93 17.15
CA LEU A 178 -13.17 15.30 16.72
C LEU A 178 -14.36 16.18 17.11
N SER A 179 -14.12 17.33 17.67
CA SER A 179 -15.15 18.32 18.00
C SER A 179 -14.67 19.74 17.70
N LEU A 180 -15.62 20.63 17.46
CA LEU A 180 -15.38 22.07 17.46
C LEU A 180 -15.14 22.57 18.89
N ASN A 181 -14.53 23.73 19.02
CA ASN A 181 -14.27 24.35 20.33
C ASN A 181 -15.56 24.68 21.10
N ASN A 182 -16.70 24.78 20.42
CA ASN A 182 -18.02 24.94 21.03
C ASN A 182 -18.65 23.62 21.53
N GLY A 183 -17.93 22.50 21.46
CA GLY A 183 -18.40 21.19 21.90
C GLY A 183 -19.19 20.40 20.84
N THR A 184 -19.44 20.94 19.64
CA THR A 184 -20.14 20.23 18.57
C THR A 184 -19.25 19.09 18.05
N LYS A 185 -19.72 17.84 18.15
CA LYS A 185 -18.99 16.66 17.66
C LYS A 185 -19.07 16.56 16.15
N ILE A 186 -17.95 16.23 15.52
CA ILE A 186 -17.82 15.90 14.11
C ILE A 186 -17.93 14.39 13.94
N ILE A 187 -18.86 13.95 13.09
CA ILE A 187 -19.08 12.51 12.84
C ILE A 187 -18.01 12.00 11.88
N ILE A 188 -17.21 11.06 12.32
CA ILE A 188 -16.25 10.33 11.49
C ILE A 188 -16.86 8.97 11.15
N ASN A 189 -17.04 8.68 9.88
CA ASN A 189 -17.58 7.41 9.41
C ASN A 189 -16.41 6.41 9.26
N GLU A 190 -16.42 5.35 10.05
CA GLU A 190 -15.39 4.32 10.12
C GLU A 190 -15.70 3.10 9.22
N SER A 191 -16.83 3.12 8.51
CA SER A 191 -17.22 2.02 7.63
C SER A 191 -16.62 2.14 6.23
N ASN A 192 -16.42 0.99 5.58
CA ASN A 192 -15.86 0.88 4.23
C ASN A 192 -14.47 1.52 4.08
N ILE A 193 -13.64 1.40 5.11
CA ILE A 193 -12.24 1.83 5.10
C ILE A 193 -11.30 0.73 4.61
N ALA A 194 -11.66 -0.54 4.79
CA ALA A 194 -10.91 -1.68 4.29
C ALA A 194 -11.25 -2.00 2.83
N TRP A 195 -10.30 -2.58 2.11
CA TRP A 195 -10.51 -3.03 0.74
C TRP A 195 -11.55 -4.16 0.69
N SER A 196 -12.51 -4.05 -0.22
CA SER A 196 -13.59 -5.04 -0.37
C SER A 196 -13.08 -6.46 -0.61
N ALA A 197 -11.98 -6.60 -1.37
CA ALA A 197 -11.33 -7.89 -1.60
C ALA A 197 -10.71 -8.51 -0.34
N ASP A 198 -10.22 -7.69 0.59
CA ASP A 198 -9.70 -8.20 1.87
C ASP A 198 -10.86 -8.63 2.78
N LYS A 199 -11.87 -7.78 2.93
CA LYS A 199 -13.08 -8.10 3.71
C LYS A 199 -13.75 -9.39 3.26
N SER A 200 -13.89 -9.59 1.94
CA SER A 200 -14.62 -10.73 1.41
C SER A 200 -13.82 -12.03 1.37
N LYS A 201 -12.49 -11.97 1.20
CA LYS A 201 -11.68 -13.16 0.88
C LYS A 201 -10.59 -13.50 1.89
N LYS A 202 -10.12 -12.53 2.71
CA LYS A 202 -8.92 -12.72 3.52
C LYS A 202 -9.16 -12.68 5.02
N PHE A 203 -10.24 -12.06 5.46
CA PHE A 203 -10.52 -11.90 6.89
C PHE A 203 -11.91 -12.41 7.20
N LYS A 204 -11.96 -13.39 8.08
CA LYS A 204 -13.20 -13.95 8.61
C LYS A 204 -12.99 -14.42 10.04
N ASN A 205 -14.00 -14.25 10.86
CA ASN A 205 -13.99 -14.78 12.21
C ASN A 205 -13.94 -16.31 12.21
N SER A 206 -13.26 -16.87 13.21
CA SER A 206 -13.29 -18.30 13.48
C SER A 206 -14.72 -18.76 13.79
N LYS A 207 -15.01 -20.04 13.55
CA LYS A 207 -16.28 -20.67 13.98
C LYS A 207 -16.45 -20.56 15.50
N ASP A 208 -15.38 -20.74 16.24
CA ASP A 208 -15.34 -20.56 17.68
C ASP A 208 -14.75 -19.18 18.04
N LYS A 209 -15.62 -18.19 18.15
CA LYS A 209 -15.24 -16.81 18.52
C LYS A 209 -14.77 -16.68 19.98
N SER A 210 -15.03 -17.68 20.83
CA SER A 210 -14.61 -17.62 22.25
C SER A 210 -13.09 -17.68 22.42
N LYS A 211 -12.37 -18.14 21.40
CA LYS A 211 -10.90 -18.18 21.36
C LYS A 211 -10.24 -16.92 20.78
N GLN A 212 -11.03 -16.02 20.20
CA GLN A 212 -10.52 -14.81 19.57
C GLN A 212 -10.38 -13.66 20.57
N TRP A 213 -9.26 -12.97 20.50
CA TRP A 213 -9.01 -11.76 21.28
C TRP A 213 -9.42 -10.48 20.53
N ILE A 214 -9.69 -10.56 19.20
CA ILE A 214 -10.14 -9.46 18.36
C ILE A 214 -11.12 -9.95 17.30
N ASP A 215 -12.03 -9.08 16.87
CA ASP A 215 -12.87 -9.32 15.70
C ASP A 215 -12.03 -9.17 14.43
N MET A 216 -11.77 -10.29 13.73
CA MET A 216 -10.98 -10.30 12.50
C MET A 216 -11.71 -9.64 11.31
N GLU A 217 -13.01 -9.42 11.40
CA GLU A 217 -13.80 -8.68 10.40
C GLU A 217 -13.84 -7.17 10.68
N ASN A 218 -13.25 -6.71 11.79
CA ASN A 218 -13.11 -5.29 12.08
C ASN A 218 -12.24 -4.61 11.02
N GLU A 219 -12.78 -3.56 10.39
CA GLU A 219 -12.12 -2.90 9.27
C GLU A 219 -10.81 -2.19 9.68
N HIS A 220 -10.70 -1.66 10.89
CA HIS A 220 -9.44 -1.09 11.40
C HIS A 220 -8.35 -2.15 11.52
N PHE A 221 -8.71 -3.34 12.02
CA PHE A 221 -7.78 -4.46 12.07
C PHE A 221 -7.35 -4.91 10.66
N ILE A 222 -8.29 -5.02 9.72
CA ILE A 222 -7.98 -5.38 8.32
C ILE A 222 -7.03 -4.35 7.68
N VAL A 223 -7.27 -3.06 7.89
CA VAL A 223 -6.39 -1.98 7.41
C VAL A 223 -5.00 -2.09 8.01
N TRP A 224 -4.90 -2.41 9.31
CA TRP A 224 -3.62 -2.61 9.99
C TRP A 224 -2.83 -3.78 9.43
N MET A 225 -3.49 -4.91 9.17
CA MET A 225 -2.88 -6.16 8.71
C MET A 225 -2.23 -6.09 7.32
N ARG A 226 -2.36 -4.97 6.60
CA ARG A 226 -1.56 -4.65 5.41
C ARG A 226 -0.27 -3.94 5.82
N PRO A 227 0.90 -4.62 5.83
CA PRO A 227 2.15 -3.96 6.19
C PRO A 227 2.49 -2.81 5.26
N ALA A 228 3.00 -1.74 5.83
CA ALA A 228 3.53 -0.61 5.07
C ALA A 228 4.93 -0.90 4.54
N ALA A 229 5.27 -0.34 3.39
CA ALA A 229 6.58 -0.53 2.76
C ALA A 229 7.67 0.38 3.33
N LEU A 230 7.28 1.48 3.96
CA LEU A 230 8.19 2.50 4.49
C LEU A 230 8.00 2.66 6.01
N PRO A 231 9.01 3.13 6.75
CA PRO A 231 8.94 3.28 8.20
C PRO A 231 7.98 4.39 8.65
N ASN A 232 7.72 5.36 7.79
CA ASN A 232 6.72 6.40 7.99
C ASN A 232 5.52 6.06 7.11
N PHE A 233 4.39 5.78 7.72
CA PHE A 233 3.22 5.35 6.98
C PHE A 233 1.92 5.86 7.58
N ARG A 234 0.92 5.94 6.71
CA ARG A 234 -0.45 6.33 7.06
C ARG A 234 -1.40 5.15 6.91
N LYS A 235 -2.36 5.06 7.81
CA LYS A 235 -3.47 4.12 7.73
C LYS A 235 -4.78 4.90 7.75
N LEU A 236 -5.71 4.51 6.89
CA LEU A 236 -7.03 5.11 6.85
C LEU A 236 -7.80 4.70 8.10
N TRP A 237 -8.34 5.67 8.83
CA TRP A 237 -9.13 5.46 10.03
C TRP A 237 -10.62 5.72 9.81
N GLY A 238 -10.95 6.71 8.97
CA GLY A 238 -12.34 7.05 8.69
C GLY A 238 -12.49 8.12 7.64
N ARG A 239 -13.73 8.59 7.46
CA ARG A 239 -14.10 9.63 6.50
C ARG A 239 -15.08 10.60 7.11
N ILE A 240 -14.91 11.90 6.84
CA ILE A 240 -15.86 12.95 7.22
C ILE A 240 -16.58 13.39 5.97
N LYS A 241 -17.92 13.28 5.97
CA LYS A 241 -18.77 13.58 4.80
C LYS A 241 -19.30 15.02 4.76
N GLN A 242 -18.86 15.87 5.67
CA GLN A 242 -19.21 17.28 5.73
C GLN A 242 -17.99 18.15 5.52
N ASP A 243 -18.20 19.42 5.15
CA ASP A 243 -17.14 20.42 5.12
C ASP A 243 -16.68 20.72 6.54
N LEU A 244 -15.39 20.98 6.70
CA LEU A 244 -14.81 21.53 7.92
C LEU A 244 -14.33 22.95 7.64
N ASP A 245 -14.91 23.92 8.31
CA ASP A 245 -14.53 25.33 8.14
C ASP A 245 -13.25 25.64 8.91
N GLU A 246 -12.62 26.76 8.58
CA GLU A 246 -11.46 27.28 9.32
C GLU A 246 -11.85 27.54 10.77
N GLY A 247 -10.97 27.20 11.70
CA GLY A 247 -11.25 27.40 13.11
C GLY A 247 -10.51 26.44 14.05
N ASN A 248 -10.87 26.50 15.31
CA ASN A 248 -10.25 25.69 16.36
C ASN A 248 -11.04 24.41 16.59
N TYR A 249 -10.33 23.31 16.62
CA TYR A 249 -10.85 21.97 16.83
C TYR A 249 -10.18 21.29 18.02
N ILE A 250 -10.90 20.41 18.67
CA ILE A 250 -10.43 19.59 19.78
C ILE A 250 -10.43 18.15 19.30
N LEU A 251 -9.27 17.52 19.30
CA LEU A 251 -9.06 16.10 19.05
C LEU A 251 -8.88 15.38 20.38
N ASN A 252 -9.77 14.44 20.68
CA ASN A 252 -9.59 13.51 21.79
C ASN A 252 -9.23 12.14 21.21
N VAL A 253 -8.15 11.55 21.74
CA VAL A 253 -7.63 10.24 21.36
C VAL A 253 -7.58 9.36 22.60
N ILE A 254 -8.02 8.10 22.45
CA ILE A 254 -7.82 7.05 23.44
C ILE A 254 -6.81 6.08 22.84
N SER A 255 -5.63 5.98 23.44
CA SER A 255 -4.48 5.20 22.97
C SER A 255 -4.05 4.18 24.02
N GLU A 256 -4.74 3.03 24.08
CA GLU A 256 -4.48 2.01 25.12
C GLU A 256 -3.32 1.07 24.79
N ASN A 257 -3.15 0.71 23.52
CA ASN A 257 -2.24 -0.38 23.11
C ASN A 257 -1.24 0.02 22.00
N CYS A 258 -1.09 1.29 21.71
CA CYS A 258 -0.21 1.78 20.64
C CYS A 258 0.92 2.62 21.21
N ASN A 259 1.82 1.99 21.98
CA ASN A 259 2.97 2.67 22.52
C ASN A 259 4.13 2.70 21.51
N VAL A 260 4.42 3.87 20.97
CA VAL A 260 5.49 4.11 20.00
C VAL A 260 6.79 4.61 20.62
N SER A 261 6.79 4.94 21.92
CA SER A 261 7.98 5.49 22.61
C SER A 261 9.12 4.48 22.71
N SER A 262 8.82 3.16 22.71
CA SER A 262 9.82 2.10 22.79
C SER A 262 10.78 2.04 21.60
N PHE A 263 10.41 2.64 20.45
CA PHE A 263 11.24 2.73 19.24
C PHE A 263 11.40 4.17 18.75
N ASP A 264 11.22 5.16 19.63
CA ASP A 264 11.33 6.58 19.31
C ASP A 264 10.40 7.04 18.16
N GLY A 265 9.24 6.41 18.09
CA GLY A 265 8.21 6.71 17.09
C GLY A 265 7.36 7.91 17.49
N LYS A 266 6.66 8.48 16.51
CA LYS A 266 5.71 9.58 16.69
C LYS A 266 4.38 9.21 16.07
N LYS A 267 3.28 9.71 16.65
CA LYS A 267 1.94 9.53 16.11
C LYS A 267 1.30 10.85 15.73
N PHE A 268 0.66 10.85 14.55
CA PHE A 268 -0.01 12.04 14.03
C PHE A 268 -1.42 11.67 13.60
N PHE A 269 -2.34 12.59 13.85
CA PHE A 269 -3.67 12.60 13.29
C PHE A 269 -3.67 13.50 12.04
N ILE A 270 -4.29 13.05 10.96
CA ILE A 270 -4.25 13.75 9.67
C ILE A 270 -5.66 13.84 9.11
N LEU A 271 -6.04 15.05 8.75
CA LEU A 271 -7.22 15.37 7.95
C LEU A 271 -6.74 15.75 6.55
N SER A 272 -7.16 15.04 5.52
CA SER A 272 -6.73 15.30 4.15
C SER A 272 -7.90 15.27 3.18
N GLU A 273 -8.00 16.29 2.34
CA GLU A 273 -8.83 16.23 1.16
C GLU A 273 -8.28 15.17 0.18
N VAL A 274 -9.15 14.66 -0.69
CA VAL A 274 -8.78 13.71 -1.74
C VAL A 274 -9.38 14.17 -3.05
N ASN A 275 -8.61 14.12 -4.11
CA ASN A 275 -9.09 14.37 -5.47
C ASN A 275 -9.07 13.08 -6.31
N LYS A 276 -9.46 13.17 -7.58
CA LYS A 276 -9.50 12.03 -8.51
C LYS A 276 -8.11 11.37 -8.73
N PHE A 277 -7.03 12.08 -8.45
CA PHE A 277 -5.65 11.59 -8.57
C PHE A 277 -5.06 11.07 -7.25
N GLY A 278 -5.84 11.09 -6.18
CA GLY A 278 -5.43 10.63 -4.85
C GLY A 278 -5.22 11.74 -3.84
N GLY A 279 -4.43 11.48 -2.79
CA GLY A 279 -4.07 12.42 -1.75
C GLY A 279 -2.88 13.32 -2.11
N ASN A 280 -2.38 14.08 -1.13
CA ASN A 280 -1.23 14.99 -1.30
C ASN A 280 0.09 14.23 -1.49
N ASN A 281 0.24 13.61 -2.66
CA ASN A 281 1.47 12.90 -3.02
C ASN A 281 2.09 13.50 -4.29
N LYS A 282 3.23 14.17 -4.11
CA LYS A 282 3.97 14.84 -5.20
C LYS A 282 5.00 13.93 -5.87
N PHE A 283 5.33 12.80 -5.25
CA PHE A 283 6.43 11.94 -5.69
C PHE A 283 6.25 11.49 -7.15
N LEU A 284 5.07 11.00 -7.50
CA LEU A 284 4.80 10.51 -8.84
C LEU A 284 4.94 11.61 -9.89
N GLY A 285 4.42 12.82 -9.62
CA GLY A 285 4.54 13.97 -10.51
C GLY A 285 6.00 14.38 -10.74
N ILE A 286 6.81 14.39 -9.69
CA ILE A 286 8.24 14.68 -9.77
C ILE A 286 8.95 13.61 -10.62
N CYS A 287 8.67 12.33 -10.39
CA CYS A 287 9.25 11.24 -11.19
C CYS A 287 8.94 11.39 -12.68
N TYR A 288 7.70 11.70 -13.05
CA TYR A 288 7.33 11.93 -14.44
C TYR A 288 8.10 13.10 -15.07
N ILE A 289 8.28 14.19 -14.35
CA ILE A 289 9.04 15.36 -14.86
C ILE A 289 10.52 14.98 -15.05
N ILE A 290 11.13 14.27 -14.09
CA ILE A 290 12.53 13.86 -14.20
C ILE A 290 12.73 12.94 -15.41
N VAL A 291 11.92 11.89 -15.54
CA VAL A 291 12.02 10.94 -16.65
C VAL A 291 11.75 11.63 -17.99
N GLY A 292 10.75 12.53 -18.04
CA GLY A 292 10.47 13.31 -19.22
C GLY A 292 11.63 14.22 -19.60
N GLY A 293 12.25 14.89 -18.64
CA GLY A 293 13.44 15.74 -18.87
C GLY A 293 14.62 14.93 -19.40
N VAL A 294 14.91 13.79 -18.80
CA VAL A 294 15.98 12.86 -19.28
C VAL A 294 15.70 12.41 -20.71
N SER A 295 14.45 12.06 -21.04
CA SER A 295 14.07 11.64 -22.40
C SER A 295 14.30 12.76 -23.42
N ILE A 296 13.97 14.02 -23.10
CA ILE A 296 14.23 15.16 -24.00
C ILE A 296 15.73 15.39 -24.18
N ILE A 297 16.51 15.31 -23.09
CA ILE A 297 17.99 15.47 -23.18
C ILE A 297 18.58 14.40 -24.09
N LEU A 298 18.18 13.13 -23.94
CA LEU A 298 18.62 12.04 -24.81
C LEU A 298 18.23 12.29 -26.26
N SER A 299 17.03 12.78 -26.54
CA SER A 299 16.59 13.14 -27.88
C SER A 299 17.51 14.22 -28.51
N ILE A 300 17.87 15.26 -27.74
CA ILE A 300 18.80 16.30 -28.19
C ILE A 300 20.19 15.72 -28.48
N VAL A 301 20.69 14.85 -27.59
CA VAL A 301 22.01 14.20 -27.80
C VAL A 301 22.02 13.38 -29.10
N PHE A 302 20.92 12.64 -29.38
CA PHE A 302 20.80 11.90 -30.65
C PHE A 302 20.79 12.81 -31.87
N ILE A 303 20.11 13.96 -31.82
CA ILE A 303 20.10 14.95 -32.91
C ILE A 303 21.51 15.49 -33.18
N ILE A 304 22.22 15.87 -32.10
CA ILE A 304 23.57 16.41 -32.20
C ILE A 304 24.53 15.37 -32.77
N GLY A 305 24.51 14.17 -32.21
CA GLY A 305 25.36 13.04 -32.65
C GLY A 305 25.13 12.72 -34.12
N PHE A 306 23.86 12.71 -34.56
CA PHE A 306 23.53 12.42 -35.97
C PHE A 306 24.06 13.53 -36.92
N LYS A 307 23.87 14.78 -36.54
CA LYS A 307 24.42 15.90 -37.36
C LYS A 307 25.94 15.86 -37.44
N MET A 308 26.63 15.52 -36.37
CA MET A 308 28.09 15.39 -36.37
C MET A 308 28.57 14.22 -37.24
N HIS A 309 27.86 13.09 -37.22
CA HIS A 309 28.17 11.95 -38.09
C HIS A 309 28.00 12.32 -39.58
N GLN A 310 26.87 12.91 -39.94
CA GLN A 310 26.63 13.35 -41.33
C GLN A 310 27.66 14.37 -41.84
N LYS A 311 28.18 15.25 -40.95
CA LYS A 311 29.22 16.20 -41.33
C LYS A 311 30.51 15.51 -41.66
N LYS A 312 30.91 14.52 -40.86
CA LYS A 312 32.13 13.70 -41.12
C LYS A 312 32.07 12.91 -42.42
N GLU A 313 30.89 12.35 -42.76
CA GLU A 313 30.69 11.63 -44.02
C GLU A 313 30.78 12.52 -45.27
N LYS A 314 30.53 13.81 -45.14
CA LYS A 314 30.63 14.76 -46.25
C LYS A 314 32.05 15.35 -46.43
N GLU A 315 32.91 15.17 -45.42
CA GLU A 315 34.28 15.68 -45.42
C GLU A 315 35.29 14.60 -45.90
N VAL A 316 34.83 13.35 -46.08
CA VAL A 316 35.55 12.20 -46.64
C VAL A 316 35.08 12.00 -48.09
#